data_70763dbefea5f730bb995d8e6ca8ea56
#
_entry.id   70763dbefea5f730bb995d8e6ca8ea56
#
_cell.length_a   1.000
_cell.length_b   1.000
_cell.length_c   1.000
_cell.angle_alpha   90.00
_cell.angle_beta   90.00
_cell.angle_gamma   90.00
#
_symmetry.space_group_name_H-M   'P 1'
#
loop_
_entity.id
_entity.type
_entity.pdbx_description
1 polymer ?
#
loop_
_entity_poly.entity_id
_entity_poly.type
_entity_poly.pdbx_seq_one_letter_code
_entity_poly.pdbx_strand_id
1 'polypeptide(L)'
;GSREVVQSGSTQSFYEFVEVAGGISWTAARTAAETKTFAGVNGYLATITSASENAFVASRIPNADNVWIGASDSTLEGDWRWGTGPEGQNGGTRFWYSEDGVVNGVQKNTSYSPPAQDQDCVATAAESVADGNPIRGSIDNNLVTYACWAPNEPNNFGSGEDAVVTNWSNSDGKWNDLPVTYSANIDGYVVEYSEWNGQTFSSSNVVKSSSSVSMGGPVLTA
;
A
#
# COMPACT_ATOMS: atom_id res chain seq x y z
N GLY A 1 -11.76 15.97 13.87
CA GLY A 1 -12.74 15.12 13.22
C GLY A 1 -12.99 13.87 14.04
N SER A 2 -14.12 13.22 13.86
CA SER A 2 -14.40 11.92 14.49
C SER A 2 -13.52 10.86 13.80
N ARG A 3 -12.88 10.01 14.60
CA ARG A 3 -12.15 8.85 14.11
C ARG A 3 -13.14 7.86 13.47
N GLU A 4 -12.92 7.50 12.21
CA GLU A 4 -13.71 6.48 11.52
C GLU A 4 -12.83 5.28 11.20
N VAL A 5 -13.21 4.09 11.68
CA VAL A 5 -12.54 2.82 11.37
C VAL A 5 -13.55 1.91 10.70
N VAL A 6 -13.23 1.42 9.50
CA VAL A 6 -14.18 0.69 8.64
C VAL A 6 -13.64 -0.68 8.28
N GLN A 7 -14.47 -1.72 8.38
CA GLN A 7 -14.10 -3.08 8.02
C GLN A 7 -14.21 -3.32 6.51
N SER A 8 -13.15 -3.92 5.93
CA SER A 8 -13.22 -4.50 4.59
C SER A 8 -13.88 -5.87 4.63
N GLY A 9 -14.86 -6.09 3.74
CA GLY A 9 -15.52 -7.38 3.60
C GLY A 9 -14.64 -8.46 2.95
N SER A 10 -13.59 -8.07 2.23
CA SER A 10 -12.72 -9.00 1.50
C SER A 10 -11.54 -9.51 2.33
N THR A 11 -10.95 -8.67 3.17
CA THR A 11 -9.73 -9.00 3.94
C THR A 11 -9.99 -9.26 5.42
N GLN A 12 -11.18 -8.95 5.94
CA GLN A 12 -11.51 -8.90 7.36
C GLN A 12 -10.67 -7.91 8.18
N SER A 13 -9.83 -7.12 7.52
CA SER A 13 -9.07 -6.03 8.12
C SER A 13 -9.95 -4.79 8.32
N PHE A 14 -9.51 -3.92 9.21
CA PHE A 14 -10.12 -2.60 9.43
C PHE A 14 -9.18 -1.52 8.96
N TYR A 15 -9.73 -0.45 8.42
CA TYR A 15 -8.95 0.66 7.84
C TYR A 15 -9.38 1.99 8.43
N GLU A 16 -8.43 2.87 8.64
CA GLU A 16 -8.62 4.25 9.10
C GLU A 16 -7.84 5.19 8.20
N PHE A 17 -8.51 6.15 7.58
CA PHE A 17 -7.83 7.28 6.95
C PHE A 17 -7.52 8.33 8.01
N VAL A 18 -6.27 8.75 8.07
CA VAL A 18 -5.80 9.80 8.97
C VAL A 18 -5.37 10.99 8.14
N GLU A 19 -6.23 12.00 8.12
CA GLU A 19 -5.92 13.29 7.49
C GLU A 19 -4.89 14.05 8.31
N VAL A 20 -3.89 14.65 7.66
CA VAL A 20 -2.83 15.43 8.30
C VAL A 20 -2.71 16.79 7.64
N ALA A 21 -3.33 17.79 8.25
CA ALA A 21 -3.22 19.18 7.79
C ALA A 21 -1.74 19.63 7.78
N GLY A 22 -1.26 20.04 6.61
CA GLY A 22 0.13 20.46 6.42
C GLY A 22 1.09 19.34 6.01
N GLY A 23 0.56 18.14 5.82
CA GLY A 23 1.30 17.01 5.30
C GLY A 23 2.13 16.26 6.33
N ILE A 24 2.63 15.11 5.93
CA ILE A 24 3.43 14.20 6.77
C ILE A 24 4.40 13.41 5.89
N SER A 25 5.62 13.16 6.36
CA SER A 25 6.55 12.25 5.67
C SER A 25 6.15 10.78 5.87
N TRP A 26 6.58 9.89 4.95
CA TRP A 26 6.29 8.47 5.06
C TRP A 26 6.80 7.85 6.37
N THR A 27 8.03 8.19 6.77
CA THR A 27 8.62 7.69 8.03
C THR A 27 7.83 8.15 9.25
N ALA A 28 7.34 9.38 9.27
CA ALA A 28 6.50 9.88 10.36
C ALA A 28 5.10 9.24 10.34
N ALA A 29 4.52 9.06 9.15
CA ALA A 29 3.23 8.38 8.99
C ALA A 29 3.29 6.92 9.45
N ARG A 30 4.37 6.20 9.08
CA ARG A 30 4.62 4.83 9.56
C ARG A 30 4.68 4.76 11.08
N THR A 31 5.50 5.61 11.70
CA THR A 31 5.60 5.66 13.17
C THR A 31 4.25 6.00 13.81
N ALA A 32 3.52 6.95 13.25
CA ALA A 32 2.20 7.32 13.75
C ALA A 32 1.18 6.18 13.64
N ALA A 33 1.17 5.45 12.51
CA ALA A 33 0.31 4.29 12.31
C ALA A 33 0.59 3.18 13.33
N GLU A 34 1.87 2.87 13.59
CA GLU A 34 2.30 1.85 14.55
C GLU A 34 1.93 2.17 16.01
N THR A 35 1.67 3.45 16.34
CA THR A 35 1.19 3.85 17.68
C THR A 35 -0.32 3.76 17.85
N LYS A 36 -1.06 3.60 16.76
CA LYS A 36 -2.52 3.50 16.80
C LYS A 36 -2.96 2.10 17.20
N THR A 37 -4.09 2.02 17.88
CA THR A 37 -4.71 0.76 18.26
C THR A 37 -6.21 0.78 17.92
N PHE A 38 -6.73 -0.36 17.53
CA PHE A 38 -8.17 -0.57 17.37
C PHE A 38 -8.56 -1.94 17.91
N ALA A 39 -9.53 -1.98 18.83
CA ALA A 39 -10.05 -3.20 19.44
C ALA A 39 -8.95 -4.17 19.97
N GLY A 40 -7.85 -3.63 20.49
CA GLY A 40 -6.75 -4.43 21.05
C GLY A 40 -5.65 -4.81 20.05
N VAL A 41 -5.78 -4.42 18.79
CA VAL A 41 -4.82 -4.70 17.72
C VAL A 41 -4.07 -3.41 17.36
N ASN A 42 -2.76 -3.51 17.16
CA ASN A 42 -1.94 -2.39 16.69
C ASN A 42 -2.14 -2.14 15.20
N GLY A 43 -2.11 -0.85 14.83
CA GLY A 43 -2.16 -0.44 13.45
C GLY A 43 -0.79 -0.47 12.77
N TYR A 44 -0.82 -0.37 11.46
CA TYR A 44 0.34 -0.20 10.59
C TYR A 44 -0.08 0.55 9.31
N LEU A 45 0.85 1.09 8.53
CA LEU A 45 0.50 1.62 7.21
C LEU A 45 -0.07 0.50 6.35
N ALA A 46 -1.21 0.76 5.70
CA ALA A 46 -1.95 -0.26 4.96
C ALA A 46 -1.11 -0.94 3.88
N THR A 47 -1.26 -2.24 3.77
CA THR A 47 -0.70 -3.07 2.70
C THR A 47 -1.84 -3.48 1.77
N ILE A 48 -1.72 -3.19 0.48
CA ILE A 48 -2.82 -3.38 -0.48
C ILE A 48 -2.48 -4.53 -1.41
N THR A 49 -3.07 -5.68 -1.16
CA THR A 49 -2.68 -6.95 -1.78
C THR A 49 -3.67 -7.45 -2.85
N SER A 50 -4.75 -6.70 -3.07
CA SER A 50 -5.77 -7.07 -4.06
C SER A 50 -6.50 -5.85 -4.65
N ALA A 51 -7.09 -6.03 -5.84
CA ALA A 51 -7.91 -5.02 -6.49
C ALA A 51 -9.13 -4.62 -5.66
N SER A 52 -9.77 -5.58 -4.98
CA SER A 52 -10.91 -5.31 -4.11
C SER A 52 -10.55 -4.48 -2.89
N GLU A 53 -9.37 -4.72 -2.33
CA GLU A 53 -8.83 -3.94 -1.22
C GLU A 53 -8.46 -2.52 -1.65
N ASN A 54 -7.79 -2.39 -2.81
CA ASN A 54 -7.45 -1.08 -3.36
C ASN A 54 -8.70 -0.24 -3.63
N ALA A 55 -9.72 -0.82 -4.25
CA ALA A 55 -10.99 -0.14 -4.49
C ALA A 55 -11.69 0.26 -3.18
N PHE A 56 -11.61 -0.62 -2.16
CA PHE A 56 -12.15 -0.31 -0.84
C PHE A 56 -11.42 0.88 -0.21
N VAL A 57 -10.09 0.85 -0.14
CA VAL A 57 -9.28 1.93 0.42
C VAL A 57 -9.52 3.24 -0.33
N ALA A 58 -9.47 3.24 -1.66
CA ALA A 58 -9.73 4.42 -2.48
C ALA A 58 -11.11 5.04 -2.18
N SER A 59 -12.13 4.21 -1.97
CA SER A 59 -13.48 4.68 -1.63
C SER A 59 -13.57 5.39 -0.26
N ARG A 60 -12.58 5.22 0.61
CA ARG A 60 -12.53 5.83 1.95
C ARG A 60 -11.73 7.12 2.01
N ILE A 61 -11.07 7.48 0.92
CA ILE A 61 -10.26 8.70 0.78
C ILE A 61 -10.72 9.56 -0.42
N PRO A 62 -12.03 9.80 -0.63
CA PRO A 62 -12.56 10.28 -1.90
C PRO A 62 -12.13 11.69 -2.29
N ASN A 63 -11.65 12.48 -1.36
CA ASN A 63 -11.20 13.85 -1.61
C ASN A 63 -9.76 14.08 -1.17
N ALA A 64 -9.03 12.99 -0.86
CA ALA A 64 -7.64 13.08 -0.46
C ALA A 64 -6.73 12.79 -1.65
N ASP A 65 -5.62 13.50 -1.74
CA ASP A 65 -4.59 13.33 -2.75
C ASP A 65 -3.29 12.91 -2.07
N ASN A 66 -2.53 12.00 -2.70
CA ASN A 66 -1.25 11.55 -2.20
C ASN A 66 -1.32 11.04 -0.75
N VAL A 67 -1.88 9.88 -0.56
CA VAL A 67 -2.05 9.27 0.77
C VAL A 67 -1.07 8.12 0.95
N TRP A 68 -0.23 8.17 1.99
CA TRP A 68 0.78 7.13 2.24
C TRP A 68 0.18 5.76 2.52
N ILE A 69 0.81 4.73 1.93
CA ILE A 69 0.60 3.31 2.22
C ILE A 69 1.93 2.61 2.57
N GLY A 70 1.89 1.34 2.96
CA GLY A 70 2.99 0.64 3.64
C GLY A 70 4.10 0.08 2.74
N ALA A 71 4.26 0.58 1.52
CA ALA A 71 5.23 0.06 0.56
C ALA A 71 6.47 0.94 0.43
N SER A 72 7.64 0.30 0.20
CA SER A 72 8.91 0.98 -0.01
C SER A 72 9.92 0.08 -0.72
N ASP A 73 10.84 0.68 -1.48
CA ASP A 73 12.03 0.03 -2.04
C ASP A 73 13.34 0.62 -1.51
N SER A 74 13.30 1.40 -0.44
CA SER A 74 14.45 2.06 0.20
C SER A 74 15.61 1.12 0.58
N THR A 75 15.36 -0.18 0.67
CA THR A 75 16.40 -1.19 0.94
C THR A 75 17.18 -1.57 -0.32
N LEU A 76 16.49 -1.62 -1.45
CA LEU A 76 17.07 -1.92 -2.76
C LEU A 76 16.18 -1.29 -3.83
N GLU A 77 16.72 -0.32 -4.53
CA GLU A 77 16.07 0.41 -5.61
C GLU A 77 15.39 -0.52 -6.62
N GLY A 78 14.09 -0.24 -6.88
CA GLY A 78 13.25 -1.04 -7.76
C GLY A 78 12.74 -2.37 -7.19
N ASP A 79 13.15 -2.75 -5.97
CA ASP A 79 12.64 -3.93 -5.25
C ASP A 79 11.53 -3.54 -4.28
N TRP A 80 10.35 -3.25 -4.82
CA TRP A 80 9.20 -2.76 -4.06
C TRP A 80 8.62 -3.83 -3.15
N ARG A 81 8.58 -3.51 -1.86
CA ARG A 81 8.11 -4.41 -0.81
C ARG A 81 7.10 -3.76 0.11
N TRP A 82 6.18 -4.55 0.61
CA TRP A 82 5.42 -4.17 1.80
C TRP A 82 6.36 -4.18 2.99
N GLY A 83 6.55 -3.03 3.64
CA GLY A 83 7.46 -2.86 4.76
C GLY A 83 6.78 -2.80 6.13
N THR A 84 5.47 -3.05 6.17
CA THR A 84 4.62 -2.90 7.36
C THR A 84 3.67 -4.08 7.49
N GLY A 85 3.06 -4.25 8.67
CA GLY A 85 2.06 -5.28 8.90
C GLY A 85 2.54 -6.72 8.73
N PRO A 86 1.61 -7.66 8.48
CA PRO A 86 1.94 -9.07 8.24
C PRO A 86 2.87 -9.27 7.05
N GLU A 87 2.65 -8.50 5.98
CA GLU A 87 3.41 -8.55 4.73
C GLU A 87 4.82 -7.99 4.90
N GLY A 88 5.04 -7.13 5.92
CA GLY A 88 6.35 -6.55 6.25
C GLY A 88 7.30 -7.47 7.00
N GLN A 89 6.90 -8.71 7.32
CA GLN A 89 7.73 -9.66 8.04
C GLN A 89 8.92 -10.16 7.18
N ASN A 90 10.02 -10.54 7.86
CA ASN A 90 11.19 -11.16 7.22
C ASN A 90 11.79 -10.36 6.04
N GLY A 91 11.79 -9.04 6.14
CA GLY A 91 12.32 -8.15 5.10
C GLY A 91 11.28 -7.72 4.05
N GLY A 92 10.03 -8.01 4.32
CA GLY A 92 8.91 -7.55 3.52
C GLY A 92 8.59 -8.43 2.30
N THR A 93 7.30 -8.54 2.00
CA THR A 93 6.82 -9.26 0.82
C THR A 93 7.02 -8.39 -0.41
N ARG A 94 7.83 -8.87 -1.36
CA ARG A 94 7.98 -8.20 -2.66
C ARG A 94 6.68 -8.32 -3.44
N PHE A 95 6.22 -7.19 -4.00
CA PHE A 95 5.04 -7.16 -4.87
C PHE A 95 5.32 -6.58 -6.26
N TRP A 96 6.43 -5.87 -6.41
CA TRP A 96 6.84 -5.28 -7.68
C TRP A 96 8.35 -5.27 -7.81
N TYR A 97 8.84 -5.35 -9.05
CA TYR A 97 10.25 -5.20 -9.37
C TYR A 97 10.37 -4.43 -10.68
N SER A 98 11.12 -3.33 -10.67
CA SER A 98 11.46 -2.62 -11.90
C SER A 98 12.81 -3.10 -12.43
N GLU A 99 12.88 -3.43 -13.72
CA GLU A 99 14.13 -3.90 -14.36
C GLU A 99 15.25 -2.84 -14.34
N ASP A 100 14.91 -1.58 -14.17
CA ASP A 100 15.85 -0.46 -14.08
C ASP A 100 16.36 -0.20 -12.67
N GLY A 101 15.97 -1.00 -11.68
CA GLY A 101 16.57 -1.05 -10.38
C GLY A 101 18.06 -1.45 -10.44
N VAL A 102 18.75 -1.30 -9.34
CA VAL A 102 20.17 -1.55 -9.21
C VAL A 102 20.57 -2.96 -9.65
N VAL A 103 21.20 -3.08 -10.81
CA VAL A 103 21.89 -4.32 -11.20
C VAL A 103 23.35 -4.22 -10.75
N ASN A 104 23.77 -5.12 -9.86
CA ASN A 104 25.14 -5.18 -9.32
C ASN A 104 25.61 -3.91 -8.58
N GLY A 105 24.71 -3.26 -7.83
CA GLY A 105 25.05 -2.08 -7.05
C GLY A 105 25.20 -0.78 -7.87
N VAL A 106 24.81 -0.79 -9.13
CA VAL A 106 24.80 0.39 -10.00
C VAL A 106 23.35 0.73 -10.34
N GLN A 107 22.92 1.91 -9.95
CA GLN A 107 21.62 2.46 -10.32
C GLN A 107 21.53 2.59 -11.84
N LYS A 108 20.59 1.88 -12.44
CA LYS A 108 20.36 1.92 -13.88
C LYS A 108 19.13 2.77 -14.19
N ASN A 109 19.35 3.95 -14.56
CA ASN A 109 18.40 4.86 -15.22
C ASN A 109 17.30 5.50 -14.37
N THR A 110 17.28 6.80 -14.44
CA THR A 110 16.34 7.73 -13.81
C THR A 110 15.11 8.03 -14.69
N SER A 111 14.82 7.22 -15.70
CA SER A 111 13.80 7.54 -16.72
C SER A 111 13.07 6.30 -17.19
N TYR A 112 12.74 5.38 -16.29
CA TYR A 112 11.94 4.22 -16.65
C TYR A 112 10.47 4.60 -16.75
N SER A 113 9.88 4.33 -17.91
CA SER A 113 8.43 4.33 -18.10
C SER A 113 7.99 2.87 -18.24
N PRO A 114 7.29 2.30 -17.26
CA PRO A 114 6.74 0.97 -17.40
C PRO A 114 5.82 0.90 -18.62
N PRO A 115 5.78 -0.22 -19.37
CA PRO A 115 4.82 -0.38 -20.45
C PRO A 115 3.40 -0.21 -19.95
N ALA A 116 2.53 0.33 -20.80
CA ALA A 116 1.13 0.63 -20.50
C ALA A 116 0.31 -0.58 -19.97
N GLN A 117 0.80 -1.80 -20.22
CA GLN A 117 0.14 -3.04 -19.81
C GLN A 117 0.25 -3.35 -18.31
N ASP A 118 1.18 -2.72 -17.60
CA ASP A 118 1.44 -2.98 -16.18
C ASP A 118 0.67 -2.02 -15.25
N GLN A 119 -0.18 -1.18 -15.82
CA GLN A 119 -0.86 -0.09 -15.12
C GLN A 119 -2.32 -0.41 -14.76
N ASP A 120 -2.76 -1.64 -14.98
CA ASP A 120 -4.20 -1.94 -15.00
C ASP A 120 -4.85 -2.22 -13.64
N CYS A 121 -4.11 -2.11 -12.54
CA CYS A 121 -4.64 -2.51 -11.22
C CYS A 121 -5.22 -3.94 -11.21
N VAL A 122 -4.66 -4.80 -12.03
CA VAL A 122 -5.06 -6.20 -12.16
C VAL A 122 -4.06 -7.05 -11.39
N ALA A 123 -4.55 -8.05 -10.68
CA ALA A 123 -3.69 -9.12 -10.18
C ALA A 123 -3.09 -9.83 -11.38
N THR A 124 -1.85 -9.52 -11.74
CA THR A 124 -1.16 -10.21 -12.82
C THR A 124 -0.74 -11.59 -12.33
N ALA A 125 -1.25 -12.63 -12.96
CA ALA A 125 -0.59 -13.93 -12.89
C ALA A 125 0.84 -13.73 -13.42
N ALA A 126 1.83 -14.33 -12.72
CA ALA A 126 3.23 -14.23 -13.07
C ALA A 126 3.45 -14.35 -14.60
N GLU A 127 3.77 -13.25 -15.26
CA GLU A 127 4.26 -13.30 -16.62
C GLU A 127 5.74 -13.70 -16.55
N SER A 128 6.05 -14.88 -17.06
CA SER A 128 7.43 -15.31 -17.24
C SER A 128 8.00 -14.70 -18.51
N VAL A 129 9.07 -13.97 -18.43
CA VAL A 129 9.82 -13.56 -19.61
C VAL A 129 10.76 -14.64 -20.08
N ALA A 130 10.95 -14.64 -21.40
CA ALA A 130 11.80 -15.58 -22.12
C ALA A 130 13.30 -15.48 -21.80
N ASP A 131 13.75 -14.49 -21.02
CA ASP A 131 15.13 -14.25 -20.65
C ASP A 131 15.51 -14.69 -19.22
N GLY A 132 14.56 -15.29 -18.49
CA GLY A 132 14.80 -15.80 -17.14
C GLY A 132 14.82 -14.75 -16.05
N ASN A 133 14.52 -13.50 -16.34
CA ASN A 133 14.31 -12.46 -15.34
C ASN A 133 12.88 -12.52 -14.79
N PRO A 134 12.67 -12.51 -13.46
CA PRO A 134 11.34 -12.39 -12.91
C PRO A 134 10.80 -11.01 -13.22
N ILE A 135 9.76 -10.97 -14.05
CA ILE A 135 9.13 -9.71 -14.40
C ILE A 135 8.06 -9.36 -13.40
N ARG A 136 7.91 -8.09 -13.26
CA ARG A 136 6.73 -7.29 -12.97
C ARG A 136 5.58 -8.09 -12.41
N GLY A 137 5.41 -8.04 -11.10
CA GLY A 137 4.40 -8.81 -10.42
C GLY A 137 4.73 -10.30 -10.22
N SER A 138 5.88 -10.80 -10.68
CA SER A 138 6.34 -12.15 -10.37
C SER A 138 7.19 -12.14 -9.12
N ILE A 139 6.71 -12.83 -8.11
CA ILE A 139 7.50 -13.21 -6.95
C ILE A 139 7.78 -14.69 -7.02
N ASP A 140 8.90 -15.10 -6.43
CA ASP A 140 9.26 -16.48 -6.21
C ASP A 140 8.05 -17.38 -5.94
N ASN A 141 7.85 -18.38 -6.81
CA ASN A 141 6.98 -19.52 -6.60
C ASN A 141 5.46 -19.28 -6.55
N ASN A 142 4.82 -18.75 -7.60
CA ASN A 142 3.36 -18.72 -7.78
C ASN A 142 2.55 -17.77 -6.88
N LEU A 143 3.13 -16.76 -6.28
CA LEU A 143 2.34 -15.74 -5.60
C LEU A 143 1.81 -14.73 -6.62
N VAL A 144 0.49 -14.62 -6.69
CA VAL A 144 -0.19 -13.53 -7.39
C VAL A 144 0.06 -12.27 -6.59
N THR A 145 0.73 -11.29 -7.19
CA THR A 145 0.95 -9.99 -6.57
C THR A 145 0.08 -8.93 -7.20
N TYR A 146 -0.26 -7.94 -6.43
CA TYR A 146 -1.08 -6.83 -6.86
C TYR A 146 -0.28 -5.54 -6.81
N ALA A 147 -0.36 -4.76 -7.88
CA ALA A 147 0.13 -3.39 -7.95
C ALA A 147 -0.84 -2.52 -8.75
N CYS A 148 -0.92 -1.23 -8.43
CA CYS A 148 -1.85 -0.31 -9.06
C CYS A 148 -1.18 1.03 -9.38
N TRP A 149 -0.05 0.97 -10.08
CA TRP A 149 0.71 2.15 -10.45
C TRP A 149 -0.05 3.07 -11.40
N ALA A 150 0.12 4.37 -11.21
CA ALA A 150 -0.32 5.36 -12.19
C ALA A 150 0.50 5.25 -13.50
N PRO A 151 0.02 5.78 -14.62
CA PRO A 151 0.78 5.80 -15.86
C PRO A 151 2.17 6.41 -15.69
N ASN A 152 3.20 5.67 -16.14
CA ASN A 152 4.63 5.98 -16.04
C ASN A 152 5.23 5.90 -14.62
N GLU A 153 4.51 5.32 -13.66
CA GLU A 153 5.03 5.06 -12.31
C GLU A 153 5.32 3.56 -12.11
N PRO A 154 6.20 3.18 -11.16
CA PRO A 154 7.10 4.05 -10.39
C PRO A 154 8.22 4.58 -11.28
N ASN A 155 8.61 5.85 -11.16
CA ASN A 155 9.56 6.47 -12.07
C ASN A 155 10.87 6.94 -11.41
N ASN A 156 10.97 6.86 -10.08
CA ASN A 156 12.11 7.31 -9.28
C ASN A 156 12.61 8.72 -9.70
N PHE A 157 11.67 9.66 -9.82
CA PHE A 157 11.97 11.00 -10.31
C PHE A 157 12.97 11.73 -9.39
N GLY A 158 14.00 12.29 -9.99
CA GLY A 158 15.05 13.01 -9.26
C GLY A 158 16.13 12.07 -8.72
N SER A 159 16.08 11.68 -7.47
CA SER A 159 17.03 10.74 -6.84
C SER A 159 16.45 10.19 -5.55
N GLY A 160 15.71 9.10 -5.64
CA GLY A 160 15.20 8.38 -4.48
C GLY A 160 13.75 8.73 -4.14
N GLU A 161 12.82 8.17 -4.88
CA GLU A 161 11.41 8.11 -4.55
C GLU A 161 11.13 6.69 -4.02
N ASP A 162 11.33 6.51 -2.73
CA ASP A 162 11.41 5.16 -2.11
C ASP A 162 10.13 4.79 -1.32
N ALA A 163 9.04 5.53 -1.46
CA ALA A 163 7.80 5.25 -0.72
C ALA A 163 6.55 5.48 -1.56
N VAL A 164 5.50 4.73 -1.31
CA VAL A 164 4.29 4.71 -2.14
C VAL A 164 3.16 5.53 -1.54
N VAL A 165 2.59 6.40 -2.36
CA VAL A 165 1.28 7.02 -2.13
C VAL A 165 0.22 6.33 -2.98
N THR A 166 -0.99 6.24 -2.46
CA THR A 166 -2.21 5.94 -3.24
C THR A 166 -2.97 7.22 -3.54
N ASN A 167 -3.90 7.14 -4.46
CA ASN A 167 -4.74 8.26 -4.92
C ASN A 167 -3.94 9.42 -5.53
N TRP A 168 -2.89 9.08 -6.29
CA TRP A 168 -2.05 10.04 -7.00
C TRP A 168 -2.87 10.91 -7.94
N SER A 169 -2.78 12.24 -7.76
CA SER A 169 -3.51 13.22 -8.57
C SER A 169 -5.03 12.93 -8.66
N ASN A 170 -5.66 12.55 -7.56
CA ASN A 170 -7.07 12.16 -7.49
C ASN A 170 -7.43 11.01 -8.46
N SER A 171 -6.50 10.11 -8.71
CA SER A 171 -6.62 9.02 -9.68
C SER A 171 -7.15 7.72 -9.08
N ASP A 172 -8.24 7.76 -8.36
CA ASP A 172 -9.05 6.60 -7.92
C ASP A 172 -8.24 5.36 -7.47
N GLY A 173 -7.31 5.57 -6.53
CA GLY A 173 -6.49 4.50 -5.96
C GLY A 173 -5.26 4.13 -6.80
N LYS A 174 -4.88 4.91 -7.79
CA LYS A 174 -3.61 4.74 -8.50
C LYS A 174 -2.43 5.18 -7.62
N TRP A 175 -1.30 4.50 -7.79
CA TRP A 175 -0.11 4.67 -6.96
C TRP A 175 0.98 5.46 -7.67
N ASN A 176 1.77 6.18 -6.87
CA ASN A 176 3.00 6.83 -7.28
C ASN A 176 4.09 6.62 -6.22
N ASP A 177 5.35 6.68 -6.63
CA ASP A 177 6.48 6.76 -5.73
C ASP A 177 6.84 8.22 -5.42
N LEU A 178 7.24 8.47 -4.18
CA LEU A 178 7.70 9.76 -3.69
C LEU A 178 8.85 9.56 -2.68
N PRO A 179 9.72 10.59 -2.48
CA PRO A 179 10.76 10.49 -1.47
C PRO A 179 10.17 10.26 -0.07
N VAL A 180 10.77 9.35 0.71
CA VAL A 180 10.32 9.02 2.09
C VAL A 180 10.22 10.24 3.01
N THR A 181 10.96 11.31 2.71
CA THR A 181 10.96 12.57 3.45
C THR A 181 9.96 13.60 2.91
N TYR A 182 9.34 13.32 1.76
CA TYR A 182 8.38 14.23 1.16
C TYR A 182 7.14 14.36 2.06
N SER A 183 6.68 15.60 2.24
CA SER A 183 5.52 15.87 3.08
C SER A 183 4.57 16.91 2.50
N ALA A 184 5.02 17.70 1.52
CA ALA A 184 4.17 18.68 0.87
C ALA A 184 3.10 17.99 0.00
N ASN A 185 1.87 18.49 0.02
CA ASN A 185 0.76 17.93 -0.74
C ASN A 185 0.47 16.44 -0.43
N ILE A 186 0.74 16.02 0.79
CA ILE A 186 0.34 14.73 1.34
C ILE A 186 -0.85 14.97 2.25
N ASP A 187 -2.00 14.44 1.90
CA ASP A 187 -3.22 14.66 2.67
C ASP A 187 -3.29 13.78 3.92
N GLY A 188 -2.51 12.70 3.96
CA GLY A 188 -2.48 11.83 5.12
C GLY A 188 -1.94 10.44 4.85
N TYR A 189 -2.45 9.48 5.59
CA TYR A 189 -2.03 8.08 5.47
C TYR A 189 -3.18 7.13 5.84
N VAL A 190 -3.11 5.90 5.33
CA VAL A 190 -4.05 4.83 5.67
C VAL A 190 -3.43 3.90 6.69
N VAL A 191 -4.16 3.68 7.79
CA VAL A 191 -3.83 2.68 8.79
C VAL A 191 -4.68 1.45 8.57
N GLU A 192 -4.05 0.30 8.59
CA GLU A 192 -4.71 -0.99 8.60
C GLU A 192 -4.57 -1.66 9.97
N TYR A 193 -5.60 -2.39 10.37
CA TYR A 193 -5.64 -3.22 11.58
C TYR A 193 -6.08 -4.62 11.18
N SER A 194 -5.25 -5.61 11.45
CA SER A 194 -5.53 -7.02 11.20
C SER A 194 -5.05 -7.91 12.34
N GLU A 195 -5.61 -9.10 12.45
CA GLU A 195 -5.16 -10.09 13.41
C GLU A 195 -3.87 -10.75 12.90
N TRP A 196 -2.76 -10.47 13.53
CA TRP A 196 -1.46 -11.06 13.21
C TRP A 196 -0.51 -11.02 14.42
N ASN A 197 0.57 -11.78 14.37
CA ASN A 197 1.59 -11.83 15.43
C ASN A 197 1.01 -12.08 16.84
N GLY A 198 -0.01 -12.92 16.93
CA GLY A 198 -0.68 -13.25 18.18
C GLY A 198 -1.68 -12.19 18.70
N GLN A 199 -1.86 -11.10 17.97
CA GLN A 199 -2.88 -10.10 18.28
C GLN A 199 -4.23 -10.53 17.71
N THR A 200 -5.29 -10.36 18.49
CA THR A 200 -6.67 -10.64 18.09
C THR A 200 -7.58 -9.50 18.48
N PHE A 201 -8.59 -9.26 17.68
CA PHE A 201 -9.60 -8.25 18.02
C PHE A 201 -10.36 -8.65 19.28
N SER A 202 -10.47 -7.74 20.23
CA SER A 202 -11.29 -7.95 21.42
C SER A 202 -12.78 -7.99 21.01
N SER A 203 -13.43 -9.10 21.32
CA SER A 203 -14.81 -9.41 20.89
C SER A 203 -15.90 -8.48 21.41
N SER A 204 -15.58 -7.61 22.39
CA SER A 204 -16.54 -6.66 22.95
C SER A 204 -16.84 -5.45 22.06
N ASN A 205 -16.01 -5.19 21.05
CA ASN A 205 -16.09 -3.97 20.23
C ASN A 205 -16.16 -4.22 18.71
N VAL A 206 -16.14 -5.47 18.28
CA VAL A 206 -16.19 -5.84 16.86
C VAL A 206 -17.37 -6.73 16.59
N VAL A 207 -18.40 -6.18 15.96
CA VAL A 207 -19.48 -7.00 15.40
C VAL A 207 -18.96 -7.60 14.10
N LYS A 208 -18.49 -8.84 14.14
CA LYS A 208 -18.13 -9.59 12.92
C LYS A 208 -19.42 -9.84 12.14
N SER A 209 -19.66 -9.09 11.08
CA SER A 209 -20.76 -9.36 10.16
C SER A 209 -20.39 -10.61 9.35
N SER A 210 -21.14 -11.69 9.53
CA SER A 210 -20.97 -12.96 8.81
C SER A 210 -21.70 -12.99 7.46
N SER A 211 -22.16 -11.85 6.95
CA SER A 211 -22.88 -11.78 5.69
C SER A 211 -22.12 -10.94 4.67
N SER A 212 -21.93 -11.51 3.50
CA SER A 212 -21.54 -10.81 2.27
C SER A 212 -22.55 -9.66 2.03
N VAL A 213 -22.16 -8.45 2.37
CA VAL A 213 -23.00 -7.28 2.15
C VAL A 213 -22.37 -6.41 1.09
N SER A 214 -23.18 -6.17 0.06
CA SER A 214 -23.02 -5.08 -0.88
C SER A 214 -22.68 -3.77 -0.16
N MET A 215 -21.76 -3.03 -0.73
CA MET A 215 -21.47 -1.61 -0.53
C MET A 215 -22.23 -0.91 0.61
N GLY A 216 -21.67 -0.90 1.82
CA GLY A 216 -22.28 -0.26 2.97
C GLY A 216 -22.04 -1.00 4.28
N GLY A 217 -20.79 -1.28 4.65
CA GLY A 217 -20.45 -1.87 5.94
C GLY A 217 -20.73 -0.89 7.10
N PRO A 218 -21.03 -1.39 8.31
CA PRO A 218 -21.31 -0.53 9.44
C PRO A 218 -20.11 0.31 9.83
N VAL A 219 -20.36 1.58 10.04
CA VAL A 219 -19.43 2.52 10.64
C VAL A 219 -19.41 2.22 12.15
N LEU A 220 -18.27 1.83 12.68
CA LEU A 220 -18.07 1.74 14.12
C LEU A 220 -17.37 3.02 14.58
N THR A 221 -18.08 3.85 15.33
CA THR A 221 -17.51 4.98 16.07
C THR A 221 -16.95 4.47 17.38
N ALA A 222 -15.67 4.70 17.61
CA ALA A 222 -15.01 4.45 18.89
C ALA A 222 -15.15 5.65 19.83
#